data_85fc3439d8828837d3dadf26c52faaa8
#
_entry.id   85fc3439d8828837d3dadf26c52faaa8
#
_cell.length_a   1.000
_cell.length_b   1.000
_cell.length_c   1.000
_cell.angle_alpha   90.00
_cell.angle_beta   90.00
_cell.angle_gamma   90.00
#
_symmetry.space_group_name_H-M   'P 1'
#
loop_
_entity.id
_entity.type
_entity.pdbx_description
1 polymer ?
#
loop_
_entity_poly.entity_id
_entity_poly.type
_entity_poly.pdbx_seq_one_letter_code
_entity_poly.pdbx_strand_id
1 'polypeptide(L)'
;MSKGYQLKITIKGSKPPIWRRVIVPDQITFRDLDDIIEEVFGWMHSHMFEFAFGREARFTGSPLPEPEDTADEYIDEWIEEGRTFTYTYDFGDCWEHTIKVEQILDRSERYPVVTKAKGPYMIEDCGGIWGFYEYIEDTDPFDIDAENQYLLQMEFPEAAPREKSCNRNLEKYREGTAPEEKDLEEMSIKEYFDHLEQEARARMSPIASLKDVFSQYSKPQLTQIAQIHGFKGYHKFKKNELAEWLKNHLLETLYMKQMLLDCEKTDLDIFDHAIEKKGITIPIVLVEHSLFLCSYTGYQPDYSFLMVPEDVEEKYKKICTREFRQELETRSLLKDYCNGALVLYGAVSREEIRDIYKHYEKQDIPEKLMEDVIRRMCRNEDLYLFQDGLLIDTRMDEHYQDVWEEQKAYPRYLPGEKEEMLACGRAYGQPLGPDTEFFTEYLEKKLKLQEPDITLMYAEISEALRMNADIDEILSIFADYGCKISSRKKAKELSDNLCRLDRVLRRWELNGHTREEIDALSGQDSAKAGNTADTQSKIVPFAQKKKIYPNDPCPCGSGKKYKYCCGKNNPDKK
;
A
#
# COMPACT_ATOMS: atom_id res chain seq x y z
N MET A 1 27.68 -35.26 1.20
CA MET A 1 27.94 -34.62 2.51
C MET A 1 27.35 -33.24 2.40
N SER A 2 26.50 -32.89 3.33
CA SER A 2 25.89 -31.55 3.40
C SER A 2 26.96 -30.50 3.67
N LYS A 3 26.84 -29.34 3.07
CA LYS A 3 27.79 -28.24 3.18
C LYS A 3 27.18 -27.04 3.90
N GLY A 4 28.03 -26.16 4.38
CA GLY A 4 27.65 -24.85 4.84
C GLY A 4 28.54 -23.78 4.20
N TYR A 5 27.98 -22.66 3.84
CA TYR A 5 28.70 -21.55 3.26
C TYR A 5 28.88 -20.45 4.30
N GLN A 6 30.15 -20.16 4.67
CA GLN A 6 30.43 -19.00 5.52
C GLN A 6 30.48 -17.75 4.67
N LEU A 7 29.51 -16.90 4.85
CA LEU A 7 29.35 -15.64 4.13
C LEU A 7 29.70 -14.45 5.04
N LYS A 8 30.45 -13.50 4.51
CA LYS A 8 30.58 -12.19 5.13
C LYS A 8 29.80 -11.18 4.32
N ILE A 9 28.76 -10.65 4.93
CA ILE A 9 27.80 -9.71 4.34
C ILE A 9 28.10 -8.33 4.93
N THR A 10 28.42 -7.35 4.09
CA THR A 10 28.84 -6.00 4.53
C THR A 10 28.00 -4.95 3.85
N ILE A 11 27.38 -4.04 4.60
CA ILE A 11 26.64 -2.90 4.05
C ILE A 11 27.62 -1.93 3.41
N LYS A 12 27.41 -1.66 2.13
CA LYS A 12 28.25 -0.78 1.33
C LYS A 12 28.07 0.68 1.77
N GLY A 13 29.17 1.40 1.87
CA GLY A 13 29.14 2.80 2.32
C GLY A 13 29.14 3.00 3.83
N SER A 14 28.90 1.96 4.65
CA SER A 14 28.86 2.09 6.11
C SER A 14 30.23 2.49 6.72
N LYS A 15 30.22 3.48 7.63
CA LYS A 15 31.42 3.99 8.34
C LYS A 15 31.08 4.33 9.80
N PRO A 16 31.50 3.54 10.80
CA PRO A 16 32.33 2.31 10.71
C PRO A 16 31.60 1.19 9.95
N PRO A 17 32.35 0.20 9.36
CA PRO A 17 31.72 -0.87 8.62
C PRO A 17 30.74 -1.69 9.43
N ILE A 18 29.51 -1.86 8.91
CA ILE A 18 28.45 -2.72 9.46
C ILE A 18 28.45 -4.01 8.67
N TRP A 19 28.55 -5.16 9.34
CA TRP A 19 28.62 -6.45 8.68
C TRP A 19 28.18 -7.61 9.58
N ARG A 20 27.77 -8.71 8.93
CA ARG A 20 27.46 -10.01 9.55
C ARG A 20 28.33 -11.09 8.92
N ARG A 21 28.73 -12.07 9.72
CA ARG A 21 29.34 -13.31 9.24
C ARG A 21 28.42 -14.45 9.60
N VAL A 22 27.80 -15.04 8.59
CA VAL A 22 26.73 -16.04 8.72
C VAL A 22 27.20 -17.32 8.05
N ILE A 23 26.96 -18.48 8.67
CA ILE A 23 27.03 -19.77 8.01
C ILE A 23 25.61 -20.12 7.61
N VAL A 24 25.40 -20.34 6.30
CA VAL A 24 24.12 -20.77 5.74
C VAL A 24 24.22 -22.20 5.24
N PRO A 25 23.16 -23.02 5.27
CA PRO A 25 23.19 -24.38 4.71
C PRO A 25 23.31 -24.37 3.18
N ASP A 26 23.73 -25.48 2.59
CA ASP A 26 23.64 -25.74 1.17
C ASP A 26 22.18 -26.04 0.76
N GLN A 27 21.93 -26.09 -0.54
CA GLN A 27 20.61 -26.40 -1.12
C GLN A 27 19.49 -25.47 -0.63
N ILE A 28 19.81 -24.20 -0.44
CA ILE A 28 18.86 -23.12 -0.25
C ILE A 28 18.77 -22.28 -1.52
N THR A 29 17.66 -21.59 -1.71
CA THR A 29 17.47 -20.67 -2.83
C THR A 29 18.01 -19.27 -2.52
N PHE A 30 18.09 -18.38 -3.52
CA PHE A 30 18.40 -16.97 -3.26
C PHE A 30 17.31 -16.29 -2.45
N ARG A 31 16.06 -16.75 -2.52
CA ARG A 31 14.97 -16.27 -1.66
C ARG A 31 15.20 -16.69 -0.20
N ASP A 32 15.56 -17.96 0.04
CA ASP A 32 15.92 -18.41 1.38
C ASP A 32 17.14 -17.64 1.93
N LEU A 33 18.09 -17.25 1.06
CA LEU A 33 19.24 -16.44 1.46
C LEU A 33 18.85 -14.99 1.75
N ASP A 34 17.90 -14.44 1.04
CA ASP A 34 17.27 -13.14 1.32
C ASP A 34 16.65 -13.14 2.70
N ASP A 35 15.76 -14.10 3.01
CA ASP A 35 15.12 -14.27 4.32
C ASP A 35 16.17 -14.28 5.46
N ILE A 36 17.28 -14.98 5.26
CA ILE A 36 18.37 -15.03 6.26
C ILE A 36 19.05 -13.64 6.39
N ILE A 37 19.28 -12.93 5.28
CA ILE A 37 19.92 -11.62 5.30
C ILE A 37 19.01 -10.59 5.97
N GLU A 38 17.74 -10.62 5.65
CA GLU A 38 16.75 -9.72 6.24
C GLU A 38 16.71 -9.87 7.76
N GLU A 39 16.63 -11.10 8.26
CA GLU A 39 16.66 -11.35 9.70
C GLU A 39 17.93 -10.82 10.37
N VAL A 40 19.11 -11.16 9.85
CA VAL A 40 20.37 -10.78 10.52
C VAL A 40 20.70 -9.27 10.41
N PHE A 41 20.04 -8.51 9.57
CA PHE A 41 20.14 -7.05 9.54
C PHE A 41 18.95 -6.37 10.18
N GLY A 42 17.83 -7.05 10.35
CA GLY A 42 16.59 -6.51 10.93
C GLY A 42 15.69 -5.84 9.88
N TRP A 43 15.77 -6.30 8.62
CA TRP A 43 14.86 -5.92 7.56
C TRP A 43 13.49 -6.59 7.72
N MET A 44 12.46 -6.06 7.08
CA MET A 44 11.05 -6.37 7.37
C MET A 44 10.36 -7.27 6.33
N HIS A 45 11.07 -7.79 5.35
CA HIS A 45 10.51 -8.55 4.23
C HIS A 45 9.44 -7.76 3.43
N SER A 46 9.63 -6.43 3.30
CA SER A 46 8.63 -5.55 2.71
C SER A 46 9.02 -4.98 1.34
N HIS A 47 10.27 -5.15 0.93
CA HIS A 47 10.80 -4.58 -0.29
C HIS A 47 11.34 -5.63 -1.26
N MET A 48 11.46 -5.24 -2.53
CA MET A 48 12.10 -6.04 -3.57
C MET A 48 13.60 -6.13 -3.35
N PHE A 49 14.19 -7.25 -3.79
CA PHE A 49 15.62 -7.48 -3.67
C PHE A 49 16.26 -8.03 -4.95
N GLU A 50 17.58 -7.90 -5.04
CA GLU A 50 18.39 -8.42 -6.14
C GLU A 50 19.73 -8.98 -5.64
N PHE A 51 20.08 -10.20 -6.06
CA PHE A 51 21.44 -10.70 -6.01
C PHE A 51 22.08 -10.55 -7.38
N ALA A 52 23.28 -9.94 -7.47
CA ALA A 52 23.96 -9.70 -8.73
C ALA A 52 25.39 -10.25 -8.72
N PHE A 53 25.69 -11.10 -9.70
CA PHE A 53 27.01 -11.70 -9.96
C PHE A 53 27.70 -10.95 -11.11
N GLY A 54 27.95 -9.67 -10.91
CA GLY A 54 28.52 -8.79 -11.91
C GLY A 54 27.61 -8.68 -13.15
N ARG A 55 28.11 -9.16 -14.32
CA ARG A 55 27.34 -9.22 -15.57
C ARG A 55 26.87 -10.63 -15.91
N GLU A 56 27.20 -11.63 -15.10
CA GLU A 56 26.93 -13.04 -15.39
C GLU A 56 25.46 -13.39 -15.13
N ALA A 57 24.92 -13.00 -13.98
CA ALA A 57 23.55 -13.30 -13.59
C ALA A 57 22.99 -12.29 -12.59
N ARG A 58 21.67 -12.22 -12.54
CA ARG A 58 20.88 -11.50 -11.54
C ARG A 58 19.71 -12.36 -11.10
N PHE A 59 19.43 -12.35 -9.83
CA PHE A 59 18.30 -13.05 -9.19
C PHE A 59 17.51 -12.05 -8.40
N THR A 60 16.29 -11.80 -8.86
CA THR A 60 15.35 -10.83 -8.26
C THR A 60 14.23 -11.55 -7.56
N GLY A 61 13.72 -10.94 -6.51
CA GLY A 61 12.55 -11.41 -5.81
C GLY A 61 11.74 -10.25 -5.22
N SER A 62 10.47 -10.53 -5.03
CA SER A 62 9.49 -9.64 -4.41
C SER A 62 9.07 -10.20 -3.05
N PRO A 63 8.59 -9.38 -2.10
CA PRO A 63 8.07 -9.84 -0.80
C PRO A 63 6.96 -10.89 -0.97
N LEU A 64 6.10 -10.68 -1.97
CA LEU A 64 5.15 -11.69 -2.44
C LEU A 64 5.70 -12.30 -3.73
N PRO A 65 5.88 -13.64 -3.81
CA PRO A 65 6.42 -14.28 -5.00
C PRO A 65 5.60 -13.97 -6.26
N GLU A 66 6.28 -13.46 -7.30
CA GLU A 66 5.70 -13.12 -8.60
C GLU A 66 6.20 -14.08 -9.68
N PRO A 67 5.46 -14.27 -10.80
CA PRO A 67 5.88 -15.17 -11.88
C PRO A 67 7.22 -14.78 -12.53
N GLU A 68 7.61 -13.52 -12.47
CA GLU A 68 8.84 -12.94 -13.00
C GLU A 68 10.04 -13.09 -12.06
N ASP A 69 9.82 -13.51 -10.81
CA ASP A 69 10.89 -13.71 -9.84
C ASP A 69 11.84 -14.82 -10.26
N THR A 70 13.13 -14.57 -10.08
CA THR A 70 14.21 -15.51 -10.41
C THR A 70 14.98 -15.98 -9.18
N ALA A 71 14.59 -15.53 -7.98
CA ALA A 71 15.27 -15.82 -6.71
C ALA A 71 15.06 -17.26 -6.20
N ASP A 72 14.21 -18.07 -6.84
CA ASP A 72 14.02 -19.48 -6.48
C ASP A 72 15.11 -20.41 -7.04
N GLU A 73 16.13 -19.84 -7.70
CA GLU A 73 17.33 -20.59 -8.11
C GLU A 73 18.20 -20.91 -6.89
N TYR A 74 18.80 -22.13 -6.89
CA TYR A 74 19.64 -22.58 -5.79
C TYR A 74 21.00 -21.87 -5.78
N ILE A 75 21.48 -21.49 -4.58
CA ILE A 75 22.76 -20.78 -4.42
C ILE A 75 23.97 -21.64 -4.76
N ASP A 76 23.90 -22.98 -4.67
CA ASP A 76 25.03 -23.91 -4.81
C ASP A 76 25.75 -23.81 -6.12
N GLU A 77 25.08 -23.48 -7.22
CA GLU A 77 25.69 -23.33 -8.55
C GLU A 77 26.46 -22.02 -8.72
N TRP A 78 26.24 -21.07 -7.81
CA TRP A 78 26.75 -19.71 -7.89
C TRP A 78 27.75 -19.36 -6.80
N ILE A 79 27.81 -20.15 -5.72
CA ILE A 79 28.68 -19.89 -4.57
C ILE A 79 29.94 -20.73 -4.63
N GLU A 80 31.10 -20.05 -4.76
CA GLU A 80 32.44 -20.64 -4.73
C GLU A 80 33.27 -19.91 -3.66
N GLU A 81 34.20 -20.64 -3.02
CA GLU A 81 35.08 -20.04 -2.02
C GLU A 81 35.92 -18.90 -2.62
N GLY A 82 35.89 -17.75 -1.95
CA GLY A 82 36.55 -16.52 -2.39
C GLY A 82 35.72 -15.66 -3.34
N ARG A 83 34.60 -16.15 -3.88
CA ARG A 83 33.71 -15.37 -4.75
C ARG A 83 33.07 -14.21 -3.97
N THR A 84 32.85 -13.10 -4.69
CA THR A 84 32.14 -11.92 -4.16
C THR A 84 31.02 -11.54 -5.10
N PHE A 85 29.85 -11.25 -4.56
CA PHE A 85 28.67 -10.78 -5.28
C PHE A 85 27.96 -9.70 -4.49
N THR A 86 26.97 -9.05 -5.07
CA THR A 86 26.19 -7.99 -4.42
C THR A 86 24.78 -8.45 -4.12
N TYR A 87 24.23 -7.92 -3.05
CA TYR A 87 22.83 -8.00 -2.71
C TYR A 87 22.32 -6.59 -2.48
N THR A 88 21.21 -6.25 -3.11
CA THR A 88 20.53 -4.96 -2.94
C THR A 88 19.14 -5.25 -2.43
N TYR A 89 18.80 -4.65 -1.32
CA TYR A 89 17.48 -4.65 -0.70
C TYR A 89 16.89 -3.26 -0.81
N ASP A 90 15.60 -3.16 -1.07
CA ASP A 90 14.88 -1.90 -1.25
C ASP A 90 15.51 -0.99 -2.32
N PHE A 91 14.95 -0.98 -3.52
CA PHE A 91 15.47 -0.15 -4.63
C PHE A 91 15.25 1.35 -4.43
N GLY A 92 14.36 1.76 -3.50
CA GLY A 92 14.14 3.14 -3.08
C GLY A 92 15.30 3.66 -2.24
N ASP A 93 15.56 3.03 -1.10
CA ASP A 93 16.65 3.35 -0.17
C ASP A 93 18.00 2.78 -0.60
N CYS A 94 17.98 1.82 -1.52
CA CYS A 94 19.17 1.22 -2.15
C CYS A 94 20.19 0.66 -1.14
N TRP A 95 19.75 -0.26 -0.29
CA TRP A 95 20.61 -0.94 0.68
C TRP A 95 21.52 -1.96 0.00
N GLU A 96 22.64 -1.49 -0.54
CA GLU A 96 23.63 -2.34 -1.19
C GLU A 96 24.52 -3.07 -0.18
N HIS A 97 24.64 -4.38 -0.35
CA HIS A 97 25.54 -5.24 0.42
C HIS A 97 26.58 -5.89 -0.47
N THR A 98 27.78 -6.05 0.06
CA THR A 98 28.81 -6.90 -0.56
C THR A 98 28.88 -8.20 0.21
N ILE A 99 28.62 -9.31 -0.47
CA ILE A 99 28.67 -10.67 0.08
C ILE A 99 29.94 -11.35 -0.41
N LYS A 100 30.78 -11.79 0.52
CA LYS A 100 31.98 -12.57 0.24
C LYS A 100 31.83 -13.98 0.81
N VAL A 101 32.00 -14.99 -0.03
CA VAL A 101 32.13 -16.38 0.40
C VAL A 101 33.51 -16.58 1.01
N GLU A 102 33.59 -16.72 2.33
CA GLU A 102 34.87 -16.84 3.01
C GLU A 102 35.37 -18.27 3.08
N GLN A 103 34.46 -19.24 3.25
CA GLN A 103 34.79 -20.64 3.43
C GLN A 103 33.60 -21.55 3.11
N ILE A 104 33.88 -22.74 2.57
CA ILE A 104 32.92 -23.85 2.43
C ILE A 104 33.24 -24.86 3.52
N LEU A 105 32.25 -25.25 4.31
CA LEU A 105 32.37 -26.11 5.48
C LEU A 105 31.61 -27.42 5.27
N ASP A 106 32.11 -28.52 5.84
CA ASP A 106 31.30 -29.73 6.03
C ASP A 106 30.36 -29.48 7.22
N ARG A 107 29.06 -29.50 6.94
CA ARG A 107 28.04 -29.19 7.96
C ARG A 107 26.73 -29.92 7.65
N SER A 108 26.14 -30.50 8.68
CA SER A 108 24.87 -31.23 8.59
C SER A 108 23.66 -30.44 9.08
N GLU A 109 23.88 -29.39 9.85
CA GLU A 109 22.80 -28.56 10.37
C GLU A 109 22.16 -27.72 9.29
N ARG A 110 20.85 -27.70 9.26
CA ARG A 110 20.03 -27.07 8.21
C ARG A 110 19.49 -25.68 8.60
N TYR A 111 20.03 -25.05 9.62
CA TYR A 111 19.68 -23.68 10.05
C TYR A 111 20.89 -22.75 9.95
N PRO A 112 20.68 -21.43 9.72
CA PRO A 112 21.77 -20.47 9.65
C PRO A 112 22.34 -20.15 11.03
N VAL A 113 23.60 -19.69 11.07
CA VAL A 113 24.26 -19.28 12.34
C VAL A 113 25.12 -18.06 12.11
N VAL A 114 24.91 -17.01 12.90
CA VAL A 114 25.79 -15.84 12.97
C VAL A 114 26.98 -16.17 13.85
N THR A 115 28.18 -16.11 13.27
CA THR A 115 29.43 -16.38 14.00
C THR A 115 30.11 -15.13 14.51
N LYS A 116 29.96 -14.00 13.81
CA LYS A 116 30.47 -12.68 14.20
C LYS A 116 29.63 -11.57 13.57
N ALA A 117 29.56 -10.45 14.26
CA ALA A 117 28.85 -9.27 13.77
C ALA A 117 29.58 -7.97 14.17
N LYS A 118 29.29 -6.90 13.45
CA LYS A 118 29.66 -5.54 13.83
C LYS A 118 28.60 -4.54 13.38
N GLY A 119 28.24 -3.62 14.24
CA GLY A 119 27.18 -2.63 14.04
C GLY A 119 25.85 -3.10 14.60
N PRO A 120 24.89 -2.19 14.74
CA PRO A 120 23.56 -2.46 15.30
C PRO A 120 22.66 -3.18 14.28
N TYR A 121 21.39 -3.42 14.66
CA TYR A 121 20.32 -3.68 13.70
C TYR A 121 20.05 -2.43 12.85
N MET A 122 19.52 -2.63 11.66
CA MET A 122 19.24 -1.54 10.72
C MET A 122 17.81 -1.00 10.94
N ILE A 123 17.51 0.12 10.29
CA ILE A 123 16.18 0.75 10.24
C ILE A 123 15.82 0.91 8.77
N GLU A 124 14.64 0.48 8.37
CA GLU A 124 14.09 0.70 7.03
C GLU A 124 13.54 2.11 6.85
N ASP A 125 13.25 2.47 5.59
CA ASP A 125 12.57 3.73 5.21
C ASP A 125 13.19 4.99 5.82
N CYS A 126 14.50 5.00 5.98
CA CYS A 126 15.23 6.11 6.60
C CYS A 126 16.10 6.92 5.62
N GLY A 127 15.99 6.65 4.31
CA GLY A 127 16.81 7.29 3.26
C GLY A 127 18.16 6.59 3.05
N GLY A 128 18.19 5.28 3.26
CA GLY A 128 19.33 4.40 3.06
C GLY A 128 20.46 4.65 4.06
N ILE A 129 21.69 4.22 3.72
CA ILE A 129 22.84 4.30 4.64
C ILE A 129 23.14 5.72 5.13
N TRP A 130 22.79 6.74 4.37
CA TRP A 130 23.05 8.13 4.76
C TRP A 130 22.05 8.62 5.79
N GLY A 131 20.76 8.36 5.61
CA GLY A 131 19.72 8.68 6.58
C GLY A 131 19.84 7.85 7.85
N PHE A 132 20.27 6.58 7.74
CA PHE A 132 20.50 5.71 8.90
C PHE A 132 21.38 6.32 9.99
N TYR A 133 22.40 7.10 9.63
CA TYR A 133 23.27 7.72 10.62
C TYR A 133 22.60 8.84 11.43
N GLU A 134 21.49 9.38 10.99
CA GLU A 134 20.69 10.32 11.76
C GLU A 134 19.91 9.63 12.89
N TYR A 135 19.64 8.34 12.73
CA TYR A 135 18.89 7.51 13.68
C TYR A 135 19.75 6.47 14.41
N ILE A 136 21.07 6.47 14.21
CA ILE A 136 21.96 5.42 14.75
C ILE A 136 21.93 5.30 16.28
N GLU A 137 21.63 6.38 16.99
CA GLU A 137 21.48 6.38 18.45
C GLU A 137 20.19 5.71 18.91
N ASP A 138 19.21 5.59 18.01
CA ASP A 138 17.92 4.93 18.26
C ASP A 138 17.93 3.43 17.91
N THR A 139 19.06 2.91 17.39
CA THR A 139 19.19 1.52 16.98
C THR A 139 19.58 0.60 18.13
N ASP A 140 19.06 -0.62 18.11
CA ASP A 140 19.45 -1.66 19.07
C ASP A 140 20.82 -2.29 18.71
N PRO A 141 21.69 -2.55 19.70
CA PRO A 141 22.90 -3.34 19.50
C PRO A 141 22.55 -4.74 19.02
N PHE A 142 23.29 -5.24 18.01
CA PHE A 142 23.11 -6.60 17.52
C PHE A 142 23.54 -7.63 18.58
N ASP A 143 22.61 -8.50 18.97
CA ASP A 143 22.83 -9.58 19.96
C ASP A 143 22.93 -10.92 19.23
N ILE A 144 24.17 -11.43 19.06
CA ILE A 144 24.43 -12.69 18.34
C ILE A 144 23.76 -13.88 18.99
N ASP A 145 23.71 -13.92 20.33
CA ASP A 145 23.13 -15.08 21.04
C ASP A 145 21.61 -15.11 20.89
N ALA A 146 20.97 -13.95 21.00
CA ALA A 146 19.53 -13.82 20.79
C ALA A 146 19.15 -14.14 19.35
N GLU A 147 19.94 -13.63 18.39
CA GLU A 147 19.72 -13.86 16.96
C GLU A 147 19.86 -15.35 16.61
N ASN A 148 20.90 -16.02 17.09
CA ASN A 148 21.09 -17.44 16.85
C ASN A 148 19.99 -18.32 17.47
N GLN A 149 19.36 -17.90 18.58
CA GLN A 149 18.20 -18.61 19.12
C GLN A 149 16.98 -18.51 18.21
N TYR A 150 16.83 -17.40 17.50
CA TYR A 150 15.77 -17.24 16.51
C TYR A 150 16.07 -18.05 15.25
N LEU A 151 17.29 -17.94 14.71
CA LEU A 151 17.74 -18.64 13.50
C LEU A 151 17.67 -20.18 13.61
N LEU A 152 17.68 -20.75 14.83
CA LEU A 152 17.41 -22.17 15.05
C LEU A 152 16.00 -22.61 14.57
N GLN A 153 15.06 -21.68 14.44
CA GLN A 153 13.69 -21.96 13.96
C GLN A 153 13.60 -21.90 12.43
N MET A 154 14.61 -21.32 11.76
CA MET A 154 14.71 -21.27 10.31
C MET A 154 15.37 -22.55 9.79
N GLU A 155 14.67 -23.68 9.85
CA GLU A 155 15.19 -24.96 9.37
C GLU A 155 14.85 -25.15 7.89
N PHE A 156 15.87 -25.31 7.05
CA PHE A 156 15.73 -25.53 5.62
C PHE A 156 15.80 -27.04 5.31
N PRO A 157 14.76 -27.66 4.72
CA PRO A 157 14.77 -29.09 4.39
C PRO A 157 15.83 -29.41 3.33
N GLU A 158 16.28 -30.67 3.27
CA GLU A 158 17.11 -31.12 2.16
C GLU A 158 16.32 -31.06 0.85
N ALA A 159 16.92 -30.48 -0.19
CA ALA A 159 16.27 -30.40 -1.49
C ALA A 159 15.98 -31.80 -2.06
N ALA A 160 14.76 -32.01 -2.56
CA ALA A 160 14.41 -33.24 -3.25
C ALA A 160 15.31 -33.44 -4.51
N PRO A 161 15.59 -34.70 -4.94
CA PRO A 161 16.41 -34.96 -6.12
C PRO A 161 15.84 -34.24 -7.35
N ARG A 162 16.68 -33.48 -8.05
CA ARG A 162 16.29 -32.62 -9.18
C ARG A 162 15.66 -33.41 -10.34
N GLU A 163 14.37 -33.20 -10.60
CA GLU A 163 13.78 -33.31 -11.92
C GLU A 163 13.77 -31.94 -12.58
N LYS A 164 14.30 -31.83 -13.78
CA LYS A 164 14.31 -30.59 -14.57
C LYS A 164 12.89 -30.25 -14.99
N SER A 165 12.21 -29.36 -14.31
CA SER A 165 11.03 -28.71 -14.84
C SER A 165 10.81 -27.32 -14.24
N CYS A 166 10.59 -26.40 -15.10
CA CYS A 166 10.06 -25.05 -14.96
C CYS A 166 8.64 -25.13 -14.36
N ASN A 167 8.44 -24.72 -13.12
CA ASN A 167 7.18 -24.51 -12.38
C ASN A 167 7.19 -25.17 -10.98
N ARG A 168 8.01 -24.66 -10.04
CA ARG A 168 8.06 -25.24 -8.67
C ARG A 168 7.62 -24.28 -7.55
N ASN A 169 7.18 -23.08 -7.86
CA ASN A 169 6.90 -22.08 -6.82
C ASN A 169 5.61 -22.26 -6.03
N LEU A 170 4.76 -23.23 -6.41
CA LEU A 170 3.53 -23.56 -5.67
C LEU A 170 3.66 -24.82 -4.80
N GLU A 171 4.76 -25.58 -4.90
CA GLU A 171 4.88 -26.86 -4.21
C GLU A 171 5.54 -26.77 -2.81
N LYS A 172 6.37 -25.76 -2.54
CA LYS A 172 7.07 -25.63 -1.24
C LYS A 172 6.12 -25.32 -0.06
N TYR A 173 4.95 -24.73 -0.35
CA TYR A 173 3.88 -24.51 0.64
C TYR A 173 2.94 -25.71 0.82
N ARG A 174 3.21 -26.85 0.19
CA ARG A 174 2.31 -28.03 0.11
C ARG A 174 2.70 -29.24 0.94
N GLU A 175 3.84 -29.27 1.64
CA GLU A 175 4.28 -30.46 2.41
C GLU A 175 3.75 -30.52 3.85
N GLY A 176 2.53 -30.09 4.06
CA GLY A 176 1.74 -30.41 5.24
C GLY A 176 0.41 -31.00 4.83
N THR A 177 0.31 -32.32 4.63
CA THR A 177 -0.97 -33.07 4.42
C THR A 177 -2.04 -32.35 3.60
N ALA A 178 -1.66 -31.90 2.40
CA ALA A 178 -2.64 -31.44 1.42
C ALA A 178 -3.50 -32.62 0.93
N PRO A 179 -4.78 -32.43 0.58
CA PRO A 179 -5.56 -33.42 -0.17
C PRO A 179 -4.80 -33.83 -1.45
N GLU A 180 -4.99 -35.07 -1.92
CA GLU A 180 -4.30 -35.52 -3.13
C GLU A 180 -4.50 -34.53 -4.28
N GLU A 181 -3.45 -34.19 -5.05
CA GLU A 181 -3.42 -33.12 -6.07
C GLU A 181 -4.62 -33.07 -7.01
N LYS A 182 -5.27 -34.21 -7.23
CA LYS A 182 -6.48 -34.32 -8.06
C LYS A 182 -7.71 -33.62 -7.48
N ASP A 183 -7.79 -33.47 -6.17
CA ASP A 183 -8.96 -32.89 -5.51
C ASP A 183 -8.89 -31.35 -5.44
N LEU A 184 -7.69 -30.77 -5.55
CA LEU A 184 -7.47 -29.31 -5.47
C LEU A 184 -7.80 -28.58 -6.78
N GLU A 185 -7.56 -29.23 -7.94
CA GLU A 185 -7.88 -28.62 -9.25
C GLU A 185 -9.39 -28.49 -9.51
N GLU A 186 -10.23 -29.24 -8.78
CA GLU A 186 -11.68 -29.20 -8.91
C GLU A 186 -12.37 -28.36 -7.80
N MET A 187 -11.65 -27.93 -6.76
CA MET A 187 -12.21 -27.15 -5.66
C MET A 187 -12.38 -25.67 -6.05
N SER A 188 -13.53 -25.10 -5.70
CA SER A 188 -13.69 -23.64 -5.76
C SER A 188 -12.80 -22.96 -4.70
N ILE A 189 -12.43 -21.69 -4.95
CA ILE A 189 -11.65 -20.87 -4.00
C ILE A 189 -12.26 -20.90 -2.59
N LYS A 190 -13.58 -20.86 -2.49
CA LYS A 190 -14.29 -20.91 -1.22
C LYS A 190 -14.09 -22.25 -0.50
N GLU A 191 -14.25 -23.36 -1.22
CA GLU A 191 -14.05 -24.71 -0.66
C GLU A 191 -12.62 -24.92 -0.20
N TYR A 192 -11.64 -24.36 -0.90
CA TYR A 192 -10.22 -24.37 -0.49
C TYR A 192 -10.01 -23.64 0.84
N PHE A 193 -10.53 -22.40 0.99
CA PHE A 193 -10.44 -21.68 2.26
C PHE A 193 -11.21 -22.35 3.40
N ASP A 194 -12.38 -22.91 3.13
CA ASP A 194 -13.14 -23.69 4.13
C ASP A 194 -12.35 -24.93 4.59
N HIS A 195 -11.60 -25.58 3.70
CA HIS A 195 -10.73 -26.69 4.02
C HIS A 195 -9.54 -26.25 4.91
N LEU A 196 -8.81 -25.20 4.54
CA LEU A 196 -7.74 -24.63 5.34
C LEU A 196 -8.20 -24.24 6.75
N GLU A 197 -9.41 -23.66 6.85
CA GLU A 197 -9.99 -23.31 8.13
C GLU A 197 -10.26 -24.54 9.01
N GLN A 198 -10.76 -25.64 8.42
CA GLN A 198 -10.99 -26.89 9.14
C GLN A 198 -9.68 -27.52 9.62
N GLU A 199 -8.63 -27.54 8.80
CA GLU A 199 -7.32 -28.05 9.18
C GLU A 199 -6.68 -27.21 10.29
N ALA A 200 -6.72 -25.87 10.17
CA ALA A 200 -6.21 -24.97 11.19
C ALA A 200 -6.92 -25.20 12.55
N ARG A 201 -8.24 -25.30 12.54
CA ARG A 201 -9.03 -25.56 13.75
C ARG A 201 -8.73 -26.92 14.39
N ALA A 202 -8.39 -27.94 13.60
CA ALA A 202 -8.04 -29.26 14.10
C ALA A 202 -6.66 -29.32 14.75
N ARG A 203 -5.75 -28.44 14.36
CA ARG A 203 -4.33 -28.46 14.77
C ARG A 203 -3.95 -27.36 15.75
N MET A 204 -4.67 -26.25 15.76
CA MET A 204 -4.33 -25.09 16.57
C MET A 204 -5.07 -25.07 17.90
N SER A 205 -4.37 -24.63 18.94
CA SER A 205 -4.96 -24.28 20.22
C SER A 205 -5.23 -22.77 20.28
N PRO A 206 -6.25 -22.34 21.04
CA PRO A 206 -6.47 -20.91 21.28
C PRO A 206 -5.21 -20.23 21.81
N ILE A 207 -4.96 -19.01 21.37
CA ILE A 207 -3.83 -18.19 21.86
C ILE A 207 -4.29 -17.51 23.15
N ALA A 208 -3.65 -17.85 24.29
CA ALA A 208 -4.06 -17.31 25.57
C ALA A 208 -3.69 -15.83 25.76
N SER A 209 -2.58 -15.38 25.16
CA SER A 209 -2.08 -14.01 25.36
C SER A 209 -1.42 -13.43 24.12
N LEU A 210 -1.58 -12.12 23.93
CA LEU A 210 -0.85 -11.36 22.92
C LEU A 210 0.68 -11.49 23.08
N LYS A 211 1.16 -11.70 24.30
CA LYS A 211 2.57 -12.03 24.54
C LYS A 211 2.98 -13.33 23.86
N ASP A 212 2.11 -14.34 23.80
CA ASP A 212 2.45 -15.62 23.15
C ASP A 212 2.64 -15.42 21.64
N VAL A 213 1.86 -14.52 21.02
CA VAL A 213 2.07 -14.07 19.63
C VAL A 213 3.44 -13.41 19.50
N PHE A 214 3.71 -12.40 20.31
CA PHE A 214 4.97 -11.64 20.27
C PHE A 214 6.20 -12.48 20.61
N SER A 215 6.05 -13.56 21.33
CA SER A 215 7.15 -14.48 21.63
C SER A 215 7.66 -15.22 20.40
N GLN A 216 6.87 -15.29 19.33
CA GLN A 216 7.25 -15.87 18.05
C GLN A 216 8.09 -14.89 17.19
N TYR A 217 7.97 -13.58 17.43
CA TYR A 217 8.69 -12.55 16.68
C TYR A 217 10.13 -12.41 17.13
N SER A 218 11.01 -12.00 16.23
CA SER A 218 12.38 -11.58 16.56
C SER A 218 12.39 -10.29 17.38
N LYS A 219 13.51 -9.96 18.02
CA LYS A 219 13.62 -8.68 18.75
C LYS A 219 13.50 -7.47 17.83
N PRO A 220 14.10 -7.46 16.60
CA PRO A 220 13.89 -6.37 15.63
C PRO A 220 12.41 -6.16 15.28
N GLN A 221 11.66 -7.20 14.98
CA GLN A 221 10.22 -7.10 14.69
C GLN A 221 9.44 -6.50 15.86
N LEU A 222 9.75 -6.90 17.11
CA LEU A 222 9.13 -6.29 18.29
C LEU A 222 9.53 -4.81 18.47
N THR A 223 10.78 -4.48 18.17
CA THR A 223 11.28 -3.09 18.20
C THR A 223 10.51 -2.23 17.22
N GLN A 224 10.29 -2.72 16.02
CA GLN A 224 9.53 -2.06 14.99
C GLN A 224 8.06 -1.84 15.37
N ILE A 225 7.39 -2.85 15.93
CA ILE A 225 6.04 -2.65 16.49
C ILE A 225 6.05 -1.46 17.46
N ALA A 226 7.06 -1.37 18.34
CA ALA A 226 7.18 -0.22 19.25
C ALA A 226 7.35 1.11 18.51
N GLN A 227 8.13 1.14 17.42
CA GLN A 227 8.38 2.33 16.60
C GLN A 227 7.12 2.80 15.86
N ILE A 228 6.45 1.91 15.14
CA ILE A 228 5.20 2.21 14.41
C ILE A 228 4.12 2.77 15.35
N HIS A 229 4.06 2.25 16.58
CA HIS A 229 3.15 2.77 17.60
C HIS A 229 3.66 4.06 18.30
N GLY A 230 4.85 4.57 17.94
CA GLY A 230 5.44 5.76 18.55
C GLY A 230 5.83 5.59 20.02
N PHE A 231 5.99 4.35 20.49
CA PHE A 231 6.39 4.08 21.86
C PHE A 231 7.86 4.46 22.07
N LYS A 232 8.21 4.87 23.31
CA LYS A 232 9.57 5.27 23.68
C LYS A 232 10.08 4.46 24.86
N GLY A 233 11.40 4.28 24.94
CA GLY A 233 12.04 3.63 26.11
C GLY A 233 12.04 2.11 26.05
N TYR A 234 11.77 1.50 24.91
CA TYR A 234 11.76 0.05 24.68
C TYR A 234 13.16 -0.57 24.55
N HIS A 235 14.17 0.18 24.12
CA HIS A 235 15.54 -0.28 23.84
C HIS A 235 16.23 -1.03 25.00
N LYS A 236 15.85 -0.72 26.24
CA LYS A 236 16.42 -1.33 27.45
C LYS A 236 15.96 -2.76 27.70
N PHE A 237 14.94 -3.25 26.99
CA PHE A 237 14.34 -4.56 27.25
C PHE A 237 15.00 -5.65 26.40
N LYS A 238 15.13 -6.85 26.96
CA LYS A 238 15.41 -8.08 26.20
C LYS A 238 14.13 -8.55 25.48
N LYS A 239 14.25 -9.43 24.48
CA LYS A 239 13.13 -9.92 23.65
C LYS A 239 11.87 -10.25 24.48
N ASN A 240 11.96 -11.13 25.45
CA ASN A 240 10.81 -11.56 26.26
C ASN A 240 10.23 -10.44 27.14
N GLU A 241 11.09 -9.52 27.62
CA GLU A 241 10.68 -8.35 28.39
C GLU A 241 9.98 -7.34 27.48
N LEU A 242 10.49 -7.16 26.25
CA LEU A 242 9.90 -6.30 25.23
C LEU A 242 8.52 -6.81 24.81
N ALA A 243 8.37 -8.11 24.56
CA ALA A 243 7.08 -8.74 24.25
C ALA A 243 6.02 -8.47 25.34
N GLU A 244 6.40 -8.65 26.61
CA GLU A 244 5.50 -8.36 27.75
C GLU A 244 5.21 -6.85 27.86
N TRP A 245 6.22 -6.02 27.63
CA TRP A 245 6.10 -4.57 27.70
C TRP A 245 5.16 -4.05 26.61
N LEU A 246 5.32 -4.51 25.34
CA LEU A 246 4.44 -4.19 24.22
C LEU A 246 3.01 -4.60 24.48
N LYS A 247 2.80 -5.84 24.89
CA LYS A 247 1.46 -6.33 25.26
C LYS A 247 0.79 -5.41 26.26
N ASN A 248 1.50 -5.00 27.33
CA ASN A 248 0.92 -4.15 28.37
C ASN A 248 0.55 -2.76 27.86
N HIS A 249 1.35 -2.18 26.96
CA HIS A 249 1.05 -0.87 26.34
C HIS A 249 -0.09 -0.96 25.34
N LEU A 250 -0.09 -1.96 24.46
CA LEU A 250 -1.17 -2.17 23.50
C LEU A 250 -2.51 -2.46 24.18
N LEU A 251 -2.50 -3.24 25.27
CA LEU A 251 -3.71 -3.55 26.04
C LEU A 251 -4.08 -2.49 27.09
N GLU A 252 -3.38 -1.36 27.15
CA GLU A 252 -3.83 -0.23 27.95
C GLU A 252 -5.20 0.27 27.42
N THR A 253 -6.17 0.45 28.32
CA THR A 253 -7.56 0.76 27.94
C THR A 253 -7.67 1.99 27.04
N LEU A 254 -6.94 3.07 27.42
CA LEU A 254 -6.99 4.32 26.67
C LEU A 254 -6.33 4.14 25.30
N TYR A 255 -5.20 3.44 25.23
CA TYR A 255 -4.46 3.21 24.01
C TYR A 255 -5.26 2.35 23.02
N MET A 256 -5.74 1.18 23.46
CA MET A 256 -6.57 0.32 22.60
C MET A 256 -7.85 1.04 22.13
N LYS A 257 -8.45 1.88 22.99
CA LYS A 257 -9.59 2.72 22.57
C LYS A 257 -9.20 3.71 21.45
N GLN A 258 -8.02 4.31 21.50
CA GLN A 258 -7.54 5.18 20.43
C GLN A 258 -7.33 4.42 19.12
N MET A 259 -6.72 3.25 19.18
CA MET A 259 -6.55 2.37 18.01
C MET A 259 -7.88 2.02 17.36
N LEU A 260 -8.89 1.67 18.17
CA LEU A 260 -10.26 1.39 17.68
C LEU A 260 -10.95 2.59 17.03
N LEU A 261 -10.66 3.81 17.50
CA LEU A 261 -11.20 5.03 16.90
C LEU A 261 -10.52 5.38 15.55
N ASP A 262 -9.31 4.88 15.31
CA ASP A 262 -8.54 5.05 14.08
C ASP A 262 -8.72 3.87 13.10
N CYS A 263 -9.30 2.75 13.57
CA CYS A 263 -9.48 1.52 12.81
C CYS A 263 -10.53 1.66 11.70
N GLU A 264 -10.30 1.03 10.57
CA GLU A 264 -11.29 0.95 9.50
C GLU A 264 -12.43 -0.01 9.87
N LYS A 265 -13.61 0.24 9.32
CA LYS A 265 -14.77 -0.62 9.57
C LYS A 265 -14.53 -2.06 9.11
N THR A 266 -13.89 -2.24 7.97
CA THR A 266 -13.53 -3.56 7.42
C THR A 266 -12.68 -4.36 8.39
N ASP A 267 -11.69 -3.74 9.02
CA ASP A 267 -10.81 -4.38 10.00
C ASP A 267 -11.56 -4.78 11.27
N LEU A 268 -12.48 -3.93 11.73
CA LEU A 268 -13.35 -4.25 12.86
C LEU A 268 -14.29 -5.43 12.54
N ASP A 269 -14.86 -5.46 11.34
CA ASP A 269 -15.72 -6.56 10.89
C ASP A 269 -14.93 -7.88 10.80
N ILE A 270 -13.69 -7.86 10.30
CA ILE A 270 -12.77 -9.01 10.28
C ILE A 270 -12.47 -9.46 11.72
N PHE A 271 -12.13 -8.53 12.59
CA PHE A 271 -11.77 -8.81 13.99
C PHE A 271 -12.96 -9.40 14.78
N ASP A 272 -14.14 -8.81 14.64
CA ASP A 272 -15.37 -9.34 15.25
C ASP A 272 -15.69 -10.75 14.75
N HIS A 273 -15.52 -11.00 13.45
CA HIS A 273 -15.73 -12.31 12.85
C HIS A 273 -14.71 -13.34 13.36
N ALA A 274 -13.44 -12.94 13.49
CA ALA A 274 -12.41 -13.79 14.08
C ALA A 274 -12.70 -14.14 15.54
N ILE A 275 -13.25 -13.24 16.33
CA ILE A 275 -13.70 -13.50 17.70
C ILE A 275 -14.87 -14.48 17.70
N GLU A 276 -15.89 -14.22 16.88
CA GLU A 276 -17.10 -15.07 16.81
C GLU A 276 -16.77 -16.50 16.42
N LYS A 277 -15.94 -16.67 15.41
CA LYS A 277 -15.54 -17.97 14.86
C LYS A 277 -14.39 -18.63 15.58
N LYS A 278 -13.74 -17.95 16.54
CA LYS A 278 -12.49 -18.41 17.18
C LYS A 278 -11.36 -18.64 16.20
N GLY A 279 -11.22 -17.72 15.25
CA GLY A 279 -10.27 -17.71 14.16
C GLY A 279 -10.95 -17.86 12.81
N ILE A 280 -10.36 -17.28 11.79
CA ILE A 280 -10.85 -17.25 10.39
C ILE A 280 -9.69 -17.36 9.42
N THR A 281 -9.95 -17.88 8.23
CA THR A 281 -8.99 -17.89 7.13
C THR A 281 -9.13 -16.61 6.32
N ILE A 282 -8.04 -15.84 6.18
CA ILE A 282 -7.99 -14.61 5.38
C ILE A 282 -6.61 -14.46 4.72
N PRO A 283 -6.51 -13.79 3.56
CA PRO A 283 -5.23 -13.45 2.96
C PRO A 283 -4.36 -12.60 3.89
N ILE A 284 -3.05 -12.89 3.95
CA ILE A 284 -2.08 -12.16 4.79
C ILE A 284 -2.08 -10.65 4.51
N VAL A 285 -2.22 -10.28 3.24
CA VAL A 285 -2.23 -8.88 2.80
C VAL A 285 -3.27 -8.03 3.55
N LEU A 286 -4.42 -8.59 3.91
CA LEU A 286 -5.44 -7.88 4.69
C LEU A 286 -5.02 -7.65 6.14
N VAL A 287 -4.12 -8.48 6.68
CA VAL A 287 -3.57 -8.31 8.03
C VAL A 287 -2.46 -7.26 8.01
N GLU A 288 -1.53 -7.35 7.08
CA GLU A 288 -0.35 -6.49 6.96
C GLU A 288 -0.69 -5.03 6.69
N HIS A 289 -1.74 -4.77 5.91
CA HIS A 289 -2.21 -3.40 5.65
C HIS A 289 -3.03 -2.78 6.81
N SER A 290 -3.30 -3.54 7.87
CA SER A 290 -4.05 -3.06 9.02
C SER A 290 -3.17 -3.01 10.27
N LEU A 291 -2.77 -1.81 10.67
CA LEU A 291 -2.04 -1.61 11.93
C LEU A 291 -2.81 -2.20 13.13
N PHE A 292 -4.13 -2.18 13.10
CA PHE A 292 -4.97 -2.75 14.15
C PHE A 292 -4.90 -4.27 14.15
N LEU A 293 -5.11 -4.93 13.00
CA LEU A 293 -5.10 -6.38 12.92
C LEU A 293 -3.72 -6.95 13.24
N CYS A 294 -2.64 -6.42 12.66
CA CYS A 294 -1.29 -6.91 12.94
C CYS A 294 -0.85 -6.71 14.40
N SER A 295 -1.40 -5.71 15.10
CA SER A 295 -1.06 -5.42 16.50
C SER A 295 -1.83 -6.25 17.52
N TYR A 296 -3.03 -6.74 17.18
CA TYR A 296 -3.94 -7.37 18.15
C TYR A 296 -4.33 -8.80 17.80
N THR A 297 -3.76 -9.39 16.78
CA THR A 297 -4.06 -10.77 16.38
C THR A 297 -2.79 -11.62 16.24
N GLY A 298 -2.96 -12.95 16.19
CA GLY A 298 -1.94 -13.88 15.77
C GLY A 298 -2.31 -14.45 14.41
N TYR A 299 -1.38 -14.37 13.45
CA TYR A 299 -1.56 -14.92 12.10
C TYR A 299 -0.66 -16.14 11.91
N GLN A 300 -1.20 -17.18 11.31
CA GLN A 300 -0.49 -18.41 10.97
C GLN A 300 -0.39 -18.55 9.46
N PRO A 301 0.79 -18.30 8.87
CA PRO A 301 0.97 -18.26 7.42
C PRO A 301 0.58 -19.57 6.72
N ASP A 302 0.96 -20.73 7.29
CA ASP A 302 0.74 -22.05 6.70
C ASP A 302 -0.74 -22.36 6.40
N TYR A 303 -1.65 -21.73 7.16
CA TYR A 303 -3.10 -21.93 7.04
C TYR A 303 -3.83 -20.66 6.64
N SER A 304 -3.12 -19.57 6.35
CA SER A 304 -3.72 -18.25 6.17
C SER A 304 -4.72 -17.91 7.29
N PHE A 305 -4.41 -18.26 8.53
CA PHE A 305 -5.37 -18.29 9.62
C PHE A 305 -5.09 -17.22 10.68
N LEU A 306 -6.08 -16.37 10.93
CA LEU A 306 -6.06 -15.29 11.89
C LEU A 306 -6.79 -15.67 13.17
N MET A 307 -6.18 -15.44 14.33
CA MET A 307 -6.78 -15.65 15.64
C MET A 307 -6.63 -14.42 16.53
N VAL A 308 -7.64 -14.15 17.35
CA VAL A 308 -7.59 -13.12 18.38
C VAL A 308 -7.20 -13.76 19.71
N PRO A 309 -6.11 -13.32 20.38
CA PRO A 309 -5.73 -13.82 21.70
C PRO A 309 -6.83 -13.56 22.76
N GLU A 310 -6.95 -14.47 23.74
CA GLU A 310 -8.03 -14.40 24.75
C GLU A 310 -7.96 -13.12 25.59
N ASP A 311 -6.76 -12.67 25.97
CA ASP A 311 -6.58 -11.42 26.73
C ASP A 311 -6.93 -10.17 25.93
N VAL A 312 -6.73 -10.21 24.61
CA VAL A 312 -7.18 -9.17 23.67
C VAL A 312 -8.69 -9.16 23.56
N GLU A 313 -9.31 -10.34 23.33
CA GLU A 313 -10.78 -10.49 23.26
C GLU A 313 -11.46 -9.96 24.53
N GLU A 314 -10.93 -10.34 25.71
CA GLU A 314 -11.47 -9.84 26.98
C GLU A 314 -11.37 -8.31 27.10
N LYS A 315 -10.24 -7.74 26.69
CA LYS A 315 -10.03 -6.30 26.73
C LYS A 315 -10.95 -5.57 25.77
N TYR A 316 -11.02 -6.08 24.53
CA TYR A 316 -11.90 -5.57 23.50
C TYR A 316 -13.37 -5.53 23.94
N LYS A 317 -13.89 -6.63 24.47
CA LYS A 317 -15.27 -6.72 24.99
C LYS A 317 -15.56 -5.74 26.11
N LYS A 318 -14.56 -5.41 26.94
CA LYS A 318 -14.72 -4.39 28.01
C LYS A 318 -14.77 -2.96 27.46
N ILE A 319 -14.08 -2.69 26.33
CA ILE A 319 -14.04 -1.38 25.69
C ILE A 319 -15.23 -1.19 24.75
N CYS A 320 -15.54 -2.19 23.93
CA CYS A 320 -16.57 -2.15 22.91
C CYS A 320 -17.97 -2.36 23.49
N THR A 321 -18.39 -1.47 24.40
CA THR A 321 -19.79 -1.38 24.85
C THR A 321 -20.71 -1.03 23.68
N ARG A 322 -22.01 -1.19 23.88
CA ARG A 322 -23.00 -0.81 22.86
C ARG A 322 -22.88 0.65 22.45
N GLU A 323 -22.68 1.53 23.42
CA GLU A 323 -22.55 2.98 23.20
C GLU A 323 -21.28 3.29 22.38
N PHE A 324 -20.16 2.62 22.71
CA PHE A 324 -18.92 2.83 21.99
C PHE A 324 -18.99 2.27 20.56
N ARG A 325 -19.66 1.15 20.34
CA ARG A 325 -19.92 0.63 18.97
C ARG A 325 -20.76 1.61 18.16
N GLN A 326 -21.80 2.20 18.74
CA GLN A 326 -22.57 3.26 18.07
C GLN A 326 -21.71 4.48 17.73
N GLU A 327 -20.78 4.85 18.61
CA GLU A 327 -19.81 5.92 18.32
C GLU A 327 -18.92 5.54 17.13
N LEU A 328 -18.37 4.32 17.08
CA LEU A 328 -17.55 3.85 15.98
C LEU A 328 -18.31 3.84 14.64
N GLU A 329 -19.55 3.33 14.63
CA GLU A 329 -20.41 3.34 13.45
C GLU A 329 -20.68 4.76 12.95
N THR A 330 -20.97 5.69 13.88
CA THR A 330 -21.22 7.10 13.51
C THR A 330 -19.94 7.75 12.94
N ARG A 331 -18.78 7.45 13.50
CA ARG A 331 -17.48 7.94 13.02
C ARG A 331 -17.14 7.41 11.63
N SER A 332 -17.29 6.10 11.43
CA SER A 332 -17.07 5.46 10.13
C SER A 332 -18.00 6.06 9.08
N LEU A 333 -19.28 6.20 9.39
CA LEU A 333 -20.26 6.82 8.50
C LEU A 333 -19.90 8.27 8.16
N LEU A 334 -19.46 9.05 9.14
CA LEU A 334 -19.03 10.44 8.90
C LEU A 334 -17.77 10.48 8.02
N LYS A 335 -16.81 9.58 8.24
CA LYS A 335 -15.63 9.44 7.41
C LYS A 335 -16.01 9.12 5.95
N ASP A 336 -16.97 8.19 5.74
CA ASP A 336 -17.48 7.87 4.40
C ASP A 336 -18.09 9.12 3.73
N TYR A 337 -18.84 9.95 4.48
CA TYR A 337 -19.37 11.22 3.95
C TYR A 337 -18.27 12.24 3.63
N CYS A 338 -17.26 12.36 4.48
CA CYS A 338 -16.10 13.22 4.19
C CYS A 338 -15.39 12.77 2.91
N ASN A 339 -15.10 11.49 2.79
CA ASN A 339 -14.45 10.93 1.60
C ASN A 339 -15.32 11.10 0.36
N GLY A 340 -16.62 10.82 0.43
CA GLY A 340 -17.54 11.04 -0.68
C GLY A 340 -17.60 12.50 -1.13
N ALA A 341 -17.59 13.43 -0.16
CA ALA A 341 -17.53 14.86 -0.47
C ALA A 341 -16.20 15.24 -1.14
N LEU A 342 -15.07 14.70 -0.68
CA LEU A 342 -13.77 14.95 -1.31
C LEU A 342 -13.70 14.37 -2.73
N VAL A 343 -14.21 13.17 -2.95
CA VAL A 343 -14.30 12.58 -4.29
C VAL A 343 -15.12 13.45 -5.24
N LEU A 344 -16.23 14.01 -4.76
CA LEU A 344 -17.11 14.82 -5.60
C LEU A 344 -16.64 16.27 -5.78
N TYR A 345 -16.07 16.89 -4.73
CA TYR A 345 -15.81 18.33 -4.70
C TYR A 345 -14.32 18.67 -4.50
N GLY A 346 -13.46 17.71 -4.11
CA GLY A 346 -12.04 17.92 -3.83
C GLY A 346 -11.74 18.69 -2.55
N ALA A 347 -12.52 19.72 -2.24
CA ALA A 347 -12.44 20.48 -1.00
C ALA A 347 -13.83 20.73 -0.44
N VAL A 348 -13.96 20.70 0.90
CA VAL A 348 -15.26 20.84 1.57
C VAL A 348 -15.09 21.45 2.96
N SER A 349 -15.96 22.40 3.32
CA SER A 349 -15.98 23.01 4.64
C SER A 349 -16.70 22.11 5.66
N ARG A 350 -16.46 22.36 6.96
CA ARG A 350 -17.17 21.65 8.04
C ARG A 350 -18.69 21.86 7.98
N GLU A 351 -19.13 23.06 7.60
CA GLU A 351 -20.55 23.40 7.47
C GLU A 351 -21.19 22.56 6.37
N GLU A 352 -20.54 22.43 5.25
CA GLU A 352 -20.99 21.61 4.12
C GLU A 352 -21.04 20.13 4.44
N ILE A 353 -20.02 19.59 5.16
CA ILE A 353 -20.04 18.21 5.65
C ILE A 353 -21.26 18.00 6.57
N ARG A 354 -21.54 18.95 7.48
CA ARG A 354 -22.71 18.89 8.36
C ARG A 354 -24.01 18.88 7.58
N ASP A 355 -24.13 19.74 6.58
CA ASP A 355 -25.33 19.84 5.73
C ASP A 355 -25.55 18.55 4.93
N ILE A 356 -24.49 17.97 4.36
CA ILE A 356 -24.52 16.68 3.66
C ILE A 356 -24.98 15.57 4.63
N TYR A 357 -24.35 15.45 5.78
CA TYR A 357 -24.72 14.45 6.78
C TYR A 357 -26.19 14.60 7.20
N LYS A 358 -26.61 15.81 7.53
CA LYS A 358 -27.99 16.14 7.92
C LYS A 358 -29.00 15.88 6.81
N HIS A 359 -28.59 16.10 5.55
CA HIS A 359 -29.45 15.82 4.39
C HIS A 359 -29.83 14.34 4.32
N TYR A 360 -28.86 13.44 4.49
CA TYR A 360 -29.11 11.99 4.36
C TYR A 360 -29.58 11.35 5.69
N GLU A 361 -28.95 11.67 6.80
CA GLU A 361 -29.23 11.01 8.09
C GLU A 361 -30.41 11.64 8.86
N LYS A 362 -30.88 12.81 8.44
CA LYS A 362 -31.94 13.57 9.12
C LYS A 362 -31.61 13.89 10.58
N GLN A 363 -30.35 13.87 10.95
CA GLN A 363 -29.81 14.12 12.28
C GLN A 363 -28.67 15.13 12.20
N ASP A 364 -28.46 15.85 13.29
CA ASP A 364 -27.29 16.73 13.41
C ASP A 364 -26.12 15.97 14.02
N ILE A 365 -24.89 16.39 13.68
CA ILE A 365 -23.68 15.76 14.20
C ILE A 365 -23.02 16.68 15.24
N PRO A 366 -22.59 16.14 16.41
CA PRO A 366 -21.88 16.92 17.40
C PRO A 366 -20.57 17.49 16.83
N GLU A 367 -20.35 18.79 17.00
CA GLU A 367 -19.16 19.51 16.50
C GLU A 367 -17.84 18.81 16.90
N LYS A 368 -17.71 18.43 18.18
CA LYS A 368 -16.54 17.71 18.68
C LYS A 368 -16.26 16.40 17.95
N LEU A 369 -17.32 15.67 17.56
CA LEU A 369 -17.17 14.41 16.87
C LEU A 369 -16.63 14.65 15.46
N MET A 370 -17.20 15.63 14.76
CA MET A 370 -16.76 16.00 13.42
C MET A 370 -15.30 16.51 13.42
N GLU A 371 -14.95 17.39 14.35
CA GLU A 371 -13.58 17.89 14.51
C GLU A 371 -12.59 16.75 14.78
N ASP A 372 -12.97 15.78 15.62
CA ASP A 372 -12.10 14.65 15.93
C ASP A 372 -11.94 13.70 14.73
N VAL A 373 -12.99 13.45 13.96
CA VAL A 373 -12.92 12.63 12.74
C VAL A 373 -12.02 13.30 11.70
N ILE A 374 -12.24 14.59 11.40
CA ILE A 374 -11.43 15.34 10.44
C ILE A 374 -9.95 15.34 10.86
N ARG A 375 -9.68 15.64 12.14
CA ARG A 375 -8.31 15.64 12.68
C ARG A 375 -7.62 14.28 12.55
N ARG A 376 -8.37 13.18 12.70
CA ARG A 376 -7.84 11.81 12.53
C ARG A 376 -7.59 11.48 11.08
N MET A 377 -8.47 11.88 10.17
CA MET A 377 -8.25 11.74 8.72
C MET A 377 -6.96 12.44 8.29
N CYS A 378 -6.74 13.67 8.74
CA CYS A 378 -5.54 14.46 8.43
C CYS A 378 -4.25 14.00 9.15
N ARG A 379 -4.24 12.88 9.86
CA ARG A 379 -2.98 12.22 10.26
C ARG A 379 -2.30 11.52 9.10
N ASN A 380 -3.06 11.14 8.10
CA ASN A 380 -2.52 10.71 6.82
C ASN A 380 -2.37 11.95 5.93
N GLU A 381 -1.23 12.63 6.06
CA GLU A 381 -0.90 13.87 5.35
C GLU A 381 -0.78 13.66 3.84
N ASP A 382 -0.59 12.43 3.38
CA ASP A 382 -0.52 12.09 1.96
C ASP A 382 -1.89 12.12 1.28
N LEU A 383 -2.99 11.95 2.03
CA LEU A 383 -4.34 11.90 1.48
C LEU A 383 -5.19 13.13 1.80
N TYR A 384 -5.02 13.72 3.00
CA TYR A 384 -5.93 14.73 3.52
C TYR A 384 -5.20 15.89 4.17
N LEU A 385 -5.61 17.09 3.82
CA LEU A 385 -5.16 18.33 4.43
C LEU A 385 -6.34 19.10 5.02
N PHE A 386 -6.17 19.72 6.19
CA PHE A 386 -7.14 20.67 6.74
C PHE A 386 -6.51 22.04 6.82
N GLN A 387 -6.90 22.93 5.90
CA GLN A 387 -6.35 24.28 5.78
C GLN A 387 -7.45 25.28 5.42
N ASP A 388 -7.36 26.51 5.93
CA ASP A 388 -8.31 27.61 5.69
C ASP A 388 -9.78 27.25 6.01
N GLY A 389 -10.00 26.30 6.95
CA GLY A 389 -11.33 25.81 7.32
C GLY A 389 -11.91 24.74 6.40
N LEU A 390 -11.15 24.30 5.41
CA LEU A 390 -11.50 23.28 4.43
C LEU A 390 -10.78 21.96 4.72
N LEU A 391 -11.49 20.86 4.57
CA LEU A 391 -10.91 19.53 4.38
C LEU A 391 -10.66 19.38 2.88
N ILE A 392 -9.43 19.02 2.50
CA ILE A 392 -8.92 19.08 1.13
C ILE A 392 -8.33 17.72 0.78
N ASP A 393 -8.61 17.24 -0.41
CA ASP A 393 -7.91 16.13 -1.05
C ASP A 393 -6.54 16.64 -1.54
N THR A 394 -5.45 16.00 -1.07
CA THR A 394 -4.08 16.46 -1.38
C THR A 394 -3.76 16.44 -2.87
N ARG A 395 -4.47 15.67 -3.68
CA ARG A 395 -4.37 15.67 -5.14
C ARG A 395 -4.72 17.02 -5.78
N MET A 396 -5.42 17.91 -5.08
CA MET A 396 -5.69 19.29 -5.56
C MET A 396 -4.45 20.18 -5.54
N ASP A 397 -3.40 19.79 -4.80
CA ASP A 397 -2.15 20.52 -4.67
C ASP A 397 -2.34 22.01 -4.31
N GLU A 398 -1.42 22.88 -4.71
CA GLU A 398 -1.48 24.32 -4.46
C GLU A 398 -2.67 25.04 -5.14
N HIS A 399 -3.41 24.34 -6.03
CA HIS A 399 -4.52 24.89 -6.81
C HIS A 399 -5.89 24.80 -6.13
N TYR A 400 -6.01 24.24 -4.92
CA TYR A 400 -7.31 24.05 -4.26
C TYR A 400 -8.10 25.35 -4.10
N GLN A 401 -7.43 26.50 -3.91
CA GLN A 401 -8.10 27.79 -3.74
C GLN A 401 -8.76 28.24 -5.06
N ASP A 402 -8.11 28.05 -6.20
CA ASP A 402 -8.67 28.41 -7.50
C ASP A 402 -9.90 27.55 -7.80
N VAL A 403 -9.80 26.23 -7.59
CA VAL A 403 -10.94 25.31 -7.78
C VAL A 403 -12.08 25.64 -6.83
N TRP A 404 -11.78 25.94 -5.55
CA TRP A 404 -12.78 26.35 -4.56
C TRP A 404 -13.52 27.63 -4.95
N GLU A 405 -12.84 28.60 -5.57
CA GLU A 405 -13.49 29.81 -6.09
C GLU A 405 -14.34 29.52 -7.34
N GLU A 406 -13.86 28.68 -8.25
CA GLU A 406 -14.61 28.29 -9.45
C GLU A 406 -15.90 27.54 -9.11
N GLN A 407 -15.89 26.68 -8.11
CA GLN A 407 -17.05 25.93 -7.64
C GLN A 407 -18.23 26.82 -7.23
N LYS A 408 -17.98 28.04 -6.74
CA LYS A 408 -19.03 28.98 -6.31
C LYS A 408 -19.95 29.43 -7.44
N ALA A 409 -19.52 29.24 -8.69
CA ALA A 409 -20.34 29.56 -9.86
C ALA A 409 -21.45 28.53 -10.11
N TYR A 410 -21.38 27.35 -9.49
CA TYR A 410 -22.28 26.23 -9.73
C TYR A 410 -22.99 25.79 -8.43
N PRO A 411 -24.29 25.42 -8.50
CA PRO A 411 -24.93 24.77 -7.37
C PRO A 411 -24.18 23.47 -7.05
N ARG A 412 -24.18 23.07 -5.78
CA ARG A 412 -23.58 21.78 -5.42
C ARG A 412 -24.42 20.64 -5.98
N TYR A 413 -23.78 19.70 -6.66
CA TYR A 413 -24.38 18.42 -6.97
C TYR A 413 -24.50 17.61 -5.67
N LEU A 414 -25.67 17.06 -5.41
CA LEU A 414 -25.86 16.07 -4.34
C LEU A 414 -26.46 14.82 -4.96
N PRO A 415 -25.84 13.64 -4.76
CA PRO A 415 -26.43 12.37 -5.15
C PRO A 415 -27.87 12.23 -4.64
N GLY A 416 -28.76 11.67 -5.46
CA GLY A 416 -30.17 11.51 -5.07
C GLY A 416 -30.36 10.50 -3.96
N GLU A 417 -29.52 9.48 -3.92
CA GLU A 417 -29.57 8.41 -2.95
C GLU A 417 -28.33 8.44 -2.03
N LYS A 418 -28.55 8.12 -0.75
CA LYS A 418 -27.49 8.03 0.25
C LYS A 418 -26.38 7.06 -0.16
N GLU A 419 -26.74 5.94 -0.71
CA GLU A 419 -25.84 4.86 -1.10
C GLU A 419 -24.86 5.30 -2.19
N GLU A 420 -25.26 6.17 -3.10
CA GLU A 420 -24.38 6.73 -4.13
C GLU A 420 -23.30 7.61 -3.50
N MET A 421 -23.67 8.46 -2.54
CA MET A 421 -22.74 9.31 -1.80
C MET A 421 -21.72 8.48 -1.01
N LEU A 422 -22.18 7.45 -0.31
CA LEU A 422 -21.33 6.56 0.47
C LEU A 422 -20.44 5.67 -0.42
N ALA A 423 -20.92 5.26 -1.60
CA ALA A 423 -20.13 4.49 -2.55
C ALA A 423 -18.91 5.28 -3.05
N CYS A 424 -19.07 6.58 -3.33
CA CYS A 424 -17.95 7.47 -3.64
C CYS A 424 -16.90 7.48 -2.52
N GLY A 425 -17.34 7.58 -1.27
CA GLY A 425 -16.46 7.63 -0.11
C GLY A 425 -15.69 6.33 0.15
N ARG A 426 -16.32 5.18 -0.09
CA ARG A 426 -15.71 3.86 0.13
C ARG A 426 -14.77 3.44 -1.00
N ALA A 427 -15.03 3.88 -2.21
CA ALA A 427 -14.20 3.57 -3.37
C ALA A 427 -12.94 4.46 -3.48
N TYR A 428 -12.82 5.51 -2.67
CA TYR A 428 -11.79 6.56 -2.80
C TYR A 428 -11.65 7.13 -4.21
N GLY A 429 -12.72 7.03 -5.00
CA GLY A 429 -12.77 7.48 -6.39
C GLY A 429 -14.20 7.44 -6.93
N GLN A 430 -14.36 7.85 -8.19
CA GLN A 430 -15.67 7.77 -8.84
C GLN A 430 -15.98 6.30 -9.13
N PRO A 431 -17.06 5.75 -8.55
CA PRO A 431 -17.42 4.36 -8.81
C PRO A 431 -17.80 4.18 -10.28
N LEU A 432 -17.56 2.97 -10.79
CA LEU A 432 -18.11 2.54 -12.08
C LEU A 432 -19.62 2.63 -12.03
N GLY A 433 -20.21 3.23 -13.06
CA GLY A 433 -21.66 3.37 -13.18
C GLY A 433 -22.13 3.20 -14.62
N PRO A 434 -23.44 3.15 -14.85
CA PRO A 434 -24.02 2.96 -16.19
C PRO A 434 -23.48 3.96 -17.22
N ASP A 435 -23.19 5.18 -16.79
CA ASP A 435 -22.72 6.24 -17.68
C ASP A 435 -21.26 6.08 -18.11
N THR A 436 -20.47 5.24 -17.42
CA THR A 436 -19.05 4.97 -17.70
C THR A 436 -18.78 3.57 -18.23
N GLU A 437 -19.77 2.65 -18.19
CA GLU A 437 -19.65 1.27 -18.63
C GLU A 437 -19.17 1.12 -20.08
N PHE A 438 -19.54 2.05 -20.97
CA PHE A 438 -19.07 2.05 -22.35
C PHE A 438 -17.54 2.13 -22.46
N PHE A 439 -16.87 2.76 -21.48
CA PHE A 439 -15.41 2.92 -21.51
C PHE A 439 -14.72 1.64 -21.06
N THR A 440 -15.21 0.98 -20.01
CA THR A 440 -14.72 -0.35 -19.62
C THR A 440 -14.96 -1.40 -20.70
N GLU A 441 -16.13 -1.36 -21.38
CA GLU A 441 -16.38 -2.16 -22.57
C GLU A 441 -15.39 -1.89 -23.72
N TYR A 442 -14.98 -0.62 -23.89
CA TYR A 442 -13.95 -0.25 -24.87
C TYR A 442 -12.60 -0.86 -24.51
N LEU A 443 -12.17 -0.77 -23.23
CA LEU A 443 -10.93 -1.37 -22.75
C LEU A 443 -10.94 -2.90 -22.96
N GLU A 444 -12.02 -3.59 -22.57
CA GLU A 444 -12.18 -5.03 -22.73
C GLU A 444 -12.24 -5.47 -24.21
N LYS A 445 -13.21 -4.92 -24.94
CA LYS A 445 -13.55 -5.44 -26.28
C LYS A 445 -12.61 -4.98 -27.37
N LYS A 446 -12.02 -3.77 -27.26
CA LYS A 446 -11.18 -3.16 -28.29
C LYS A 446 -9.69 -3.21 -27.96
N LEU A 447 -9.31 -3.01 -26.71
CA LEU A 447 -7.93 -3.08 -26.28
C LEU A 447 -7.54 -4.46 -25.75
N LYS A 448 -8.54 -5.34 -25.49
CA LYS A 448 -8.35 -6.74 -25.06
C LYS A 448 -7.75 -6.88 -23.66
N LEU A 449 -7.97 -5.90 -22.82
CA LEU A 449 -7.59 -5.97 -21.42
C LEU A 449 -8.50 -6.95 -20.66
N GLN A 450 -8.01 -7.44 -19.53
CA GLN A 450 -8.72 -8.30 -18.59
C GLN A 450 -8.80 -7.61 -17.23
N GLU A 451 -9.67 -8.07 -16.33
CA GLU A 451 -9.57 -7.67 -14.92
C GLU A 451 -8.31 -8.30 -14.28
N PRO A 452 -7.61 -7.61 -13.38
CA PRO A 452 -7.96 -6.30 -12.78
C PRO A 452 -7.56 -5.05 -13.57
N ASP A 453 -6.80 -5.17 -14.67
CA ASP A 453 -6.24 -4.05 -15.45
C ASP A 453 -7.31 -3.08 -15.94
N ILE A 454 -8.52 -3.58 -16.29
CA ILE A 454 -9.64 -2.73 -16.74
C ILE A 454 -10.03 -1.76 -15.63
N THR A 455 -10.20 -2.26 -14.41
CA THR A 455 -10.60 -1.44 -13.26
C THR A 455 -9.51 -0.44 -12.87
N LEU A 456 -8.25 -0.86 -12.84
CA LEU A 456 -7.11 -0.01 -12.51
C LEU A 456 -6.94 1.09 -13.56
N MET A 457 -6.89 0.72 -14.83
CA MET A 457 -6.72 1.68 -15.92
C MET A 457 -7.89 2.67 -16.02
N TYR A 458 -9.13 2.22 -15.76
CA TYR A 458 -10.27 3.13 -15.68
C TYR A 458 -10.07 4.18 -14.56
N ALA A 459 -9.62 3.75 -13.39
CA ALA A 459 -9.39 4.64 -12.26
C ALA A 459 -8.31 5.69 -12.60
N GLU A 460 -7.16 5.27 -13.14
CA GLU A 460 -6.05 6.16 -13.52
C GLU A 460 -6.46 7.16 -14.61
N ILE A 461 -7.14 6.70 -15.67
CA ILE A 461 -7.60 7.59 -16.74
C ILE A 461 -8.66 8.57 -16.25
N SER A 462 -9.60 8.10 -15.41
CA SER A 462 -10.63 8.97 -14.84
C SER A 462 -10.01 10.05 -13.97
N GLU A 463 -9.00 9.71 -13.20
CA GLU A 463 -8.23 10.65 -12.37
C GLU A 463 -7.46 11.65 -13.26
N ALA A 464 -6.69 11.17 -14.23
CA ALA A 464 -5.95 12.00 -15.17
C ALA A 464 -6.86 13.02 -15.89
N LEU A 465 -8.03 12.58 -16.36
CA LEU A 465 -9.02 13.48 -16.97
C LEU A 465 -9.55 14.53 -15.97
N ARG A 466 -9.82 14.12 -14.72
CA ARG A 466 -10.29 15.04 -13.66
C ARG A 466 -9.24 16.09 -13.31
N MET A 467 -7.97 15.71 -13.32
CA MET A 467 -6.83 16.61 -13.05
C MET A 467 -6.43 17.44 -14.28
N ASN A 468 -7.20 17.37 -15.37
CA ASN A 468 -6.90 18.04 -16.64
C ASN A 468 -5.49 17.69 -17.18
N ALA A 469 -5.06 16.43 -16.98
CA ALA A 469 -3.80 15.90 -17.50
C ALA A 469 -3.70 16.14 -19.02
N ASP A 470 -2.50 16.35 -19.51
CA ASP A 470 -2.30 16.50 -20.95
C ASP A 470 -2.41 15.16 -21.68
N ILE A 471 -2.52 15.22 -23.01
CA ILE A 471 -2.73 14.01 -23.81
C ILE A 471 -1.53 13.07 -23.75
N ASP A 472 -0.33 13.58 -23.53
CA ASP A 472 0.89 12.75 -23.45
C ASP A 472 0.91 11.95 -22.14
N GLU A 473 0.47 12.54 -21.02
CA GLU A 473 0.26 11.86 -19.74
C GLU A 473 -0.81 10.76 -19.87
N ILE A 474 -1.96 11.04 -20.47
CA ILE A 474 -3.00 10.04 -20.69
C ILE A 474 -2.49 8.90 -21.58
N LEU A 475 -1.74 9.20 -22.66
CA LEU A 475 -1.19 8.19 -23.55
C LEU A 475 -0.10 7.34 -22.86
N SER A 476 0.61 7.88 -21.86
CA SER A 476 1.54 7.11 -21.04
C SER A 476 0.83 6.00 -20.29
N ILE A 477 -0.32 6.29 -19.66
CA ILE A 477 -1.14 5.26 -18.97
C ILE A 477 -1.46 4.11 -19.95
N PHE A 478 -1.89 4.42 -21.20
CA PHE A 478 -2.15 3.37 -22.19
C PHE A 478 -0.91 2.53 -22.54
N ALA A 479 0.27 3.16 -22.54
CA ALA A 479 1.52 2.46 -22.83
C ALA A 479 1.93 1.54 -21.68
N ASP A 480 1.72 1.93 -20.43
CA ASP A 480 2.03 1.14 -19.22
C ASP A 480 1.23 -0.17 -19.18
N TYR A 481 -0.03 -0.14 -19.64
CA TYR A 481 -0.86 -1.35 -19.85
C TYR A 481 -0.62 -2.04 -21.20
N GLY A 482 0.49 -1.75 -21.90
CA GLY A 482 0.87 -2.40 -23.16
C GLY A 482 -0.04 -2.07 -24.36
N CYS A 483 -0.94 -1.09 -24.25
CA CYS A 483 -1.89 -0.73 -25.28
C CYS A 483 -1.22 0.08 -26.42
N LYS A 484 -1.11 -0.51 -27.61
CA LYS A 484 -0.49 0.15 -28.77
C LYS A 484 -1.51 0.81 -29.69
N ILE A 485 -1.44 2.13 -29.81
CA ILE A 485 -2.28 2.92 -30.72
C ILE A 485 -1.56 3.04 -32.07
N SER A 486 -1.71 2.02 -32.92
CA SER A 486 -0.90 1.83 -34.12
C SER A 486 -1.51 2.45 -35.42
N SER A 487 -2.68 3.10 -35.34
CA SER A 487 -3.32 3.67 -36.54
C SER A 487 -4.13 4.92 -36.22
N ARG A 488 -4.27 5.80 -37.23
CA ARG A 488 -5.11 7.02 -37.13
C ARG A 488 -6.56 6.71 -36.77
N LYS A 489 -7.08 5.54 -37.19
CA LYS A 489 -8.45 5.09 -36.85
C LYS A 489 -8.55 4.77 -35.37
N LYS A 490 -7.60 4.02 -34.81
CA LYS A 490 -7.56 3.70 -33.37
C LYS A 490 -7.37 4.95 -32.52
N ALA A 491 -6.50 5.87 -32.94
CA ALA A 491 -6.30 7.14 -32.24
C ALA A 491 -7.59 7.98 -32.20
N LYS A 492 -8.35 8.01 -33.31
CA LYS A 492 -9.63 8.72 -33.33
C LYS A 492 -10.65 8.04 -32.42
N GLU A 493 -10.79 6.70 -32.49
CA GLU A 493 -11.70 5.93 -31.65
C GLU A 493 -11.39 6.13 -30.15
N LEU A 494 -10.10 6.13 -29.77
CA LEU A 494 -9.68 6.46 -28.41
C LEU A 494 -10.07 7.89 -28.04
N SER A 495 -9.74 8.88 -28.86
CA SER A 495 -10.09 10.29 -28.61
C SER A 495 -11.60 10.48 -28.41
N ASP A 496 -12.42 9.84 -29.25
CA ASP A 496 -13.88 9.92 -29.15
C ASP A 496 -14.38 9.33 -27.82
N ASN A 497 -13.79 8.20 -27.36
CA ASN A 497 -14.13 7.58 -26.06
C ASN A 497 -13.64 8.42 -24.87
N LEU A 498 -12.43 8.98 -24.93
CA LEU A 498 -11.91 9.85 -23.87
C LEU A 498 -12.76 11.14 -23.76
N CYS A 499 -13.11 11.76 -24.87
CA CYS A 499 -13.99 12.93 -24.86
C CYS A 499 -15.38 12.61 -24.30
N ARG A 500 -15.92 11.42 -24.59
CA ARG A 500 -17.18 10.99 -24.02
C ARG A 500 -17.06 10.74 -22.52
N LEU A 501 -15.98 10.10 -22.08
CA LEU A 501 -15.73 9.85 -20.67
C LEU A 501 -15.58 11.18 -19.90
N ASP A 502 -14.79 12.12 -20.39
CA ASP A 502 -14.62 13.45 -19.78
C ASP A 502 -15.95 14.21 -19.57
N ARG A 503 -16.93 14.02 -20.47
CA ARG A 503 -18.24 14.65 -20.35
C ARG A 503 -19.11 14.10 -19.24
N VAL A 504 -18.97 12.82 -18.91
CA VAL A 504 -19.79 12.12 -17.91
C VAL A 504 -19.09 11.96 -16.55
N LEU A 505 -17.79 12.29 -16.48
CA LEU A 505 -17.08 12.32 -15.20
C LEU A 505 -17.49 13.56 -14.39
N ARG A 506 -17.64 13.37 -13.08
CA ARG A 506 -17.90 14.47 -12.14
C ARG A 506 -16.63 15.26 -11.90
N ARG A 507 -16.77 16.59 -11.90
CA ARG A 507 -15.63 17.52 -11.90
C ARG A 507 -15.64 18.37 -10.64
N TRP A 508 -14.47 18.55 -10.07
CA TRP A 508 -14.30 19.40 -8.89
C TRP A 508 -14.65 20.85 -9.17
N GLU A 509 -14.12 21.43 -10.26
CA GLU A 509 -14.39 22.81 -10.69
C GLU A 509 -15.86 23.08 -11.00
N LEU A 510 -16.65 22.05 -11.28
CA LEU A 510 -18.10 22.13 -11.52
C LEU A 510 -18.93 21.77 -10.29
N ASN A 511 -18.33 21.79 -9.09
CA ASN A 511 -18.98 21.50 -7.81
C ASN A 511 -19.70 20.13 -7.82
N GLY A 512 -19.06 19.10 -8.37
CA GLY A 512 -19.55 17.73 -8.44
C GLY A 512 -20.46 17.42 -9.64
N HIS A 513 -20.77 18.40 -10.47
CA HIS A 513 -21.51 18.16 -11.71
C HIS A 513 -20.63 17.58 -12.82
N THR A 514 -21.27 16.89 -13.77
CA THR A 514 -20.64 16.53 -15.04
C THR A 514 -20.73 17.70 -16.02
N ARG A 515 -19.88 17.71 -17.06
CA ARG A 515 -19.97 18.72 -18.14
C ARG A 515 -21.31 18.64 -18.87
N GLU A 516 -21.86 17.43 -19.01
CA GLU A 516 -23.13 17.18 -19.67
C GLU A 516 -24.32 17.76 -18.89
N GLU A 517 -24.29 17.63 -17.55
CA GLU A 517 -25.31 18.25 -16.68
C GLU A 517 -25.27 19.78 -16.74
N ILE A 518 -24.09 20.39 -16.77
CA ILE A 518 -23.94 21.85 -16.88
C ILE A 518 -24.42 22.37 -18.24
N ASP A 519 -24.10 21.65 -19.33
CA ASP A 519 -24.63 21.99 -20.66
C ASP A 519 -26.16 21.95 -20.68
N ALA A 520 -26.77 20.97 -20.04
CA ALA A 520 -28.23 20.84 -19.94
C ALA A 520 -28.88 21.95 -19.11
N LEU A 521 -28.26 22.36 -17.99
CA LEU A 521 -28.72 23.48 -17.16
C LEU A 521 -28.66 24.81 -17.94
N SER A 522 -27.57 25.04 -18.65
CA SER A 522 -27.38 26.25 -19.50
C SER A 522 -28.37 26.31 -20.66
N GLY A 523 -28.72 25.17 -21.25
CA GLY A 523 -29.71 25.07 -22.34
C GLY A 523 -31.15 25.36 -21.91
N GLN A 524 -31.49 25.09 -20.62
CA GLN A 524 -32.82 25.41 -20.09
C GLN A 524 -33.04 26.90 -19.85
N ASP A 525 -32.00 27.66 -19.50
CA ASP A 525 -32.06 29.12 -19.39
C ASP A 525 -32.13 29.81 -20.74
N SER A 526 -31.53 29.23 -21.78
CA SER A 526 -31.62 29.73 -23.18
C SER A 526 -32.99 29.51 -23.82
N ALA A 527 -33.75 28.52 -23.37
CA ALA A 527 -35.10 28.25 -23.87
C ALA A 527 -36.14 29.27 -23.35
N LYS A 528 -35.81 30.06 -22.31
CA LYS A 528 -36.64 31.18 -21.82
C LYS A 528 -36.35 32.52 -22.46
N ALA A 529 -35.24 32.64 -23.19
CA ALA A 529 -34.89 33.83 -24.00
C ALA A 529 -34.93 33.43 -25.46
N GLY A 530 -36.02 33.78 -26.15
CA GLY A 530 -36.35 33.36 -27.51
C GLY A 530 -35.28 33.62 -28.58
N ASN A 531 -35.26 32.66 -29.50
CA ASN A 531 -34.83 32.72 -30.90
C ASN A 531 -33.71 33.69 -31.28
N THR A 532 -32.52 33.18 -31.55
CA THR A 532 -31.78 33.46 -32.80
C THR A 532 -30.69 32.43 -33.05
N ALA A 533 -30.74 31.90 -34.24
CA ALA A 533 -29.88 31.09 -35.06
C ALA A 533 -28.39 30.89 -34.74
N ASP A 534 -27.97 29.68 -35.08
CA ASP A 534 -26.64 29.30 -35.58
C ASP A 534 -25.48 29.42 -34.59
N THR A 535 -25.27 28.34 -33.82
CA THR A 535 -23.94 28.11 -33.25
C THR A 535 -23.49 26.70 -33.61
N GLN A 536 -22.74 26.61 -34.73
CA GLN A 536 -21.84 25.49 -34.95
C GLN A 536 -21.03 25.28 -33.64
N SER A 537 -21.11 24.08 -33.10
CA SER A 537 -20.30 23.63 -31.99
C SER A 537 -18.82 23.88 -32.32
N LYS A 538 -18.27 24.96 -31.80
CA LYS A 538 -16.82 25.11 -31.71
C LYS A 538 -16.35 24.04 -30.71
N ILE A 539 -15.80 22.97 -31.25
CA ILE A 539 -14.87 22.11 -30.51
C ILE A 539 -13.81 23.09 -30.00
N VAL A 540 -13.83 23.38 -28.71
CA VAL A 540 -12.72 24.07 -28.04
C VAL A 540 -11.61 23.01 -28.01
N PRO A 541 -10.53 23.17 -28.80
CA PRO A 541 -9.38 22.26 -28.64
C PRO A 541 -8.90 22.41 -27.22
N PHE A 542 -8.55 21.30 -26.58
CA PHE A 542 -7.78 21.26 -25.33
C PHE A 542 -6.84 22.46 -25.28
N ALA A 543 -7.04 23.35 -24.31
CA ALA A 543 -6.25 24.59 -24.24
C ALA A 543 -4.80 24.15 -23.97
N GLN A 544 -4.03 24.01 -25.05
CA GLN A 544 -2.59 23.88 -24.96
C GLN A 544 -2.11 25.10 -24.18
N LYS A 545 -1.70 24.89 -22.91
CA LYS A 545 -0.82 25.86 -22.24
C LYS A 545 0.38 26.03 -23.16
N LYS A 546 0.39 27.08 -23.94
CA LYS A 546 1.45 27.38 -24.89
C LYS A 546 2.75 27.39 -24.10
N LYS A 547 3.61 26.42 -24.34
CA LYS A 547 4.94 26.36 -23.75
C LYS A 547 5.64 27.68 -24.09
N ILE A 548 5.83 28.54 -23.09
CA ILE A 548 6.38 29.88 -23.27
C ILE A 548 7.88 29.72 -23.34
N TYR A 549 8.45 29.96 -24.52
CA TYR A 549 9.89 29.90 -24.71
C TYR A 549 10.57 31.17 -24.20
N PRO A 550 11.85 31.15 -23.83
CA PRO A 550 12.57 32.30 -23.27
C PRO A 550 12.50 33.56 -24.12
N ASN A 551 12.33 33.44 -25.42
CA ASN A 551 12.26 34.57 -26.38
C ASN A 551 10.85 35.02 -26.74
N ASP A 552 9.80 34.35 -26.26
CA ASP A 552 8.41 34.73 -26.52
C ASP A 552 8.02 36.03 -25.79
N PRO A 553 7.01 36.77 -26.28
CA PRO A 553 6.44 37.90 -25.56
C PRO A 553 5.93 37.43 -24.17
N CYS A 554 6.23 38.19 -23.15
CA CYS A 554 5.81 37.83 -21.81
C CYS A 554 4.28 37.88 -21.66
N PRO A 555 3.62 36.83 -21.11
CA PRO A 555 2.16 36.79 -20.97
C PRO A 555 1.61 37.86 -20.02
N CYS A 556 2.44 38.50 -19.18
CA CYS A 556 2.03 39.59 -18.29
C CYS A 556 1.68 40.89 -19.06
N GLY A 557 1.76 40.93 -20.39
CA GLY A 557 1.43 42.09 -21.21
C GLY A 557 2.48 43.20 -21.20
N SER A 558 3.68 42.98 -20.60
CA SER A 558 4.74 44.01 -20.51
C SER A 558 5.46 44.33 -21.81
N GLY A 559 5.18 43.62 -22.91
CA GLY A 559 5.88 43.77 -24.20
C GLY A 559 7.33 43.28 -24.21
N LYS A 560 7.86 42.79 -23.08
CA LYS A 560 9.23 42.26 -22.97
C LYS A 560 9.24 40.76 -23.27
N LYS A 561 10.40 40.23 -23.70
CA LYS A 561 10.59 38.80 -23.85
C LYS A 561 10.52 38.11 -22.46
N TYR A 562 9.93 36.92 -22.40
CA TYR A 562 9.68 36.17 -21.16
C TYR A 562 10.94 36.06 -20.26
N LYS A 563 12.11 35.72 -20.83
CA LYS A 563 13.38 35.64 -20.12
C LYS A 563 13.85 36.92 -19.44
N TYR A 564 13.36 38.08 -19.90
CA TYR A 564 13.70 39.40 -19.35
C TYR A 564 12.57 40.00 -18.50
N CYS A 565 11.49 39.24 -18.27
CA CYS A 565 10.35 39.66 -17.47
C CYS A 565 10.00 38.58 -16.40
N CYS A 566 8.87 37.92 -16.49
CA CYS A 566 8.43 36.93 -15.50
C CYS A 566 9.31 35.69 -15.44
N GLY A 567 9.98 35.30 -16.53
CA GLY A 567 10.96 34.22 -16.55
C GLY A 567 12.32 34.52 -15.92
N LYS A 568 12.53 35.75 -15.40
CA LYS A 568 13.80 36.14 -14.76
C LYS A 568 13.98 35.57 -13.36
N ASN A 569 12.90 35.25 -12.68
CA ASN A 569 12.86 34.76 -11.29
C ASN A 569 12.41 33.29 -11.17
N ASN A 570 12.46 32.50 -12.27
CA ASN A 570 12.11 31.08 -12.22
C ASN A 570 13.27 30.30 -11.60
N PRO A 571 13.08 29.61 -10.46
CA PRO A 571 14.14 28.88 -9.75
C PRO A 571 14.65 27.65 -10.49
N ASP A 572 13.99 27.17 -11.55
CA ASP A 572 14.35 25.97 -12.32
C ASP A 572 15.51 26.16 -13.32
N LYS A 573 16.35 27.16 -13.13
CA LYS A 573 17.61 27.33 -13.88
C LYS A 573 18.80 27.39 -12.93
N LYS A 574 19.15 26.23 -12.37
CA LYS A 574 20.53 25.94 -11.96
C LYS A 574 20.87 24.50 -12.24
#